data_3001941e1623289b5030bf58fe6020a4
#
_entry.id   3001941e1623289b5030bf58fe6020a4
#
_cell.length_a   1.000
_cell.length_b   1.000
_cell.length_c   1.000
_cell.angle_alpha   90.00
_cell.angle_beta   90.00
_cell.angle_gamma   90.00
#
_symmetry.space_group_name_H-M   'P 1'
#
loop_
_entity.id
_entity.type
_entity.pdbx_description
1 polymer ?
#
loop_
_entity_poly.entity_id
_entity_poly.type
_entity_poly.pdbx_seq_one_letter_code
_entity_poly.pdbx_strand_id
1 'polypeptide(L)'
;PEYAKDIKLNLDAVINRSTIDSEHAMYLSIAAAFATGNGKLLAFITASATDDVERNAALTAGAIMAQNNVWYPYIEMADDQNLSGLPAQLRMNSIASHGGTTKAKFEAYSLASSIIGKCHFCVKAHYETLKQEGYSTEQLRDIGRIAATINALSKILSA
;
A
#
# COMPACT_ATOMS: atom_id res chain seq x y z
N PRO A 1 -21.19 11.61 9.19
CA PRO A 1 -21.10 12.26 10.50
C PRO A 1 -20.14 13.44 10.48
N GLU A 2 -20.35 14.42 11.34
CA GLU A 2 -19.51 15.64 11.37
C GLU A 2 -18.01 15.33 11.61
N TYR A 3 -17.71 14.37 12.47
CA TYR A 3 -16.33 13.96 12.74
C TYR A 3 -15.62 13.34 11.51
N ALA A 4 -16.34 12.94 10.48
CA ALA A 4 -15.81 12.36 9.26
C ALA A 4 -15.67 13.35 8.10
N LYS A 5 -16.06 14.61 8.29
CA LYS A 5 -16.14 15.62 7.23
C LYS A 5 -14.81 15.84 6.53
N ASP A 6 -13.74 16.05 7.29
CA ASP A 6 -12.42 16.29 6.70
C ASP A 6 -11.92 15.07 5.93
N ILE A 7 -12.17 13.87 6.43
CA ILE A 7 -11.75 12.64 5.74
C ILE A 7 -12.52 12.44 4.43
N LYS A 8 -13.79 12.80 4.38
CA LYS A 8 -14.59 12.80 3.14
C LYS A 8 -14.00 13.75 2.09
N LEU A 9 -13.63 14.96 2.50
CA LEU A 9 -13.01 15.97 1.62
C LEU A 9 -11.62 15.51 1.16
N ASN A 10 -10.84 14.93 2.06
CA ASN A 10 -9.51 14.40 1.74
C ASN A 10 -9.61 13.22 0.77
N LEU A 11 -10.60 12.35 0.91
CA LEU A 11 -10.79 11.23 -0.01
C LEU A 11 -10.98 11.71 -1.45
N ASP A 12 -11.86 12.70 -1.68
CA ASP A 12 -12.00 13.29 -3.00
C ASP A 12 -10.69 13.94 -3.50
N ALA A 13 -9.99 14.65 -2.63
CA ALA A 13 -8.74 15.29 -2.99
C ALA A 13 -7.64 14.29 -3.39
N VAL A 14 -7.49 13.19 -2.68
CA VAL A 14 -6.41 12.22 -2.97
C VAL A 14 -6.72 11.33 -4.17
N ILE A 15 -7.99 11.08 -4.48
CA ILE A 15 -8.39 10.27 -5.63
C ILE A 15 -8.46 11.11 -6.91
N ASN A 16 -9.08 12.29 -6.86
CA ASN A 16 -9.45 13.03 -8.06
C ASN A 16 -8.57 14.26 -8.34
N ARG A 17 -7.79 14.72 -7.36
CA ARG A 17 -7.04 15.99 -7.44
C ARG A 17 -5.60 15.88 -6.97
N SER A 18 -4.99 14.71 -7.11
CA SER A 18 -3.58 14.48 -6.78
C SER A 18 -2.71 14.42 -8.04
N THR A 19 -1.40 14.26 -7.86
CA THR A 19 -0.46 14.03 -8.96
C THR A 19 -0.51 12.60 -9.51
N ILE A 20 -1.24 11.72 -8.82
CA ILE A 20 -1.53 10.34 -9.25
C ILE A 20 -2.85 10.37 -10.03
N ASP A 21 -2.90 9.74 -11.20
CA ASP A 21 -4.17 9.64 -11.91
C ASP A 21 -5.21 8.85 -11.11
N SER A 22 -6.49 9.16 -11.34
CA SER A 22 -7.60 8.62 -10.52
C SER A 22 -7.69 7.10 -10.57
N GLU A 23 -7.38 6.49 -11.70
CA GLU A 23 -7.40 5.03 -11.84
C GLU A 23 -6.31 4.40 -10.99
N HIS A 24 -5.08 4.88 -11.10
CA HIS A 24 -3.97 4.40 -10.29
C HIS A 24 -4.20 4.65 -8.80
N ALA A 25 -4.76 5.81 -8.43
CA ALA A 25 -5.13 6.13 -7.04
C ALA A 25 -6.17 5.14 -6.46
N MET A 26 -7.10 4.65 -7.28
CA MET A 26 -8.06 3.63 -6.86
C MET A 26 -7.36 2.31 -6.53
N TYR A 27 -6.44 1.83 -7.37
CA TYR A 27 -5.70 0.58 -7.08
C TYR A 27 -4.73 0.71 -5.90
N LEU A 28 -4.12 1.88 -5.71
CA LEU A 28 -3.37 2.19 -4.49
C LEU A 28 -4.27 2.12 -3.25
N SER A 29 -5.50 2.58 -3.37
CA SER A 29 -6.49 2.51 -2.29
C SER A 29 -6.89 1.08 -1.96
N ILE A 30 -6.95 0.17 -2.95
CA ILE A 30 -7.19 -1.27 -2.71
C ILE A 30 -6.04 -1.86 -1.88
N ALA A 31 -4.78 -1.62 -2.25
CA ALA A 31 -3.63 -2.11 -1.51
C ALA A 31 -3.59 -1.57 -0.08
N ALA A 32 -3.86 -0.28 0.10
CA ALA A 32 -3.96 0.35 1.42
C ALA A 32 -5.12 -0.22 2.25
N ALA A 33 -6.31 -0.39 1.64
CA ALA A 33 -7.47 -0.95 2.33
C ALA A 33 -7.22 -2.39 2.79
N PHE A 34 -6.58 -3.22 1.96
CA PHE A 34 -6.14 -4.57 2.36
C PHE A 34 -5.29 -4.51 3.63
N ALA A 35 -4.30 -3.62 3.65
CA ALA A 35 -3.39 -3.48 4.79
C ALA A 35 -4.07 -2.99 6.08
N THR A 36 -5.23 -2.33 5.99
CA THR A 36 -6.00 -1.91 7.19
C THR A 36 -6.70 -3.06 7.89
N GLY A 37 -6.93 -4.18 7.22
CA GLY A 37 -7.71 -5.32 7.72
C GLY A 37 -9.23 -5.10 7.71
N ASN A 38 -9.73 -3.98 7.19
CA ASN A 38 -11.17 -3.70 7.12
C ASN A 38 -11.79 -4.33 5.87
N GLY A 39 -12.39 -5.51 6.03
CA GLY A 39 -12.99 -6.26 4.91
C GLY A 39 -14.15 -5.54 4.22
N LYS A 40 -14.93 -4.73 4.95
CA LYS A 40 -16.04 -3.96 4.35
C LYS A 40 -15.50 -2.85 3.43
N LEU A 41 -14.47 -2.13 3.89
CA LEU A 41 -13.82 -1.10 3.08
C LEU A 41 -13.18 -1.71 1.85
N LEU A 42 -12.44 -2.81 2.02
CA LEU A 42 -11.79 -3.51 0.92
C LEU A 42 -12.82 -3.96 -0.14
N ALA A 43 -13.90 -4.60 0.28
CA ALA A 43 -14.96 -5.05 -0.62
C ALA A 43 -15.60 -3.88 -1.37
N PHE A 44 -15.86 -2.76 -0.69
CA PHE A 44 -16.44 -1.56 -1.29
C PHE A 44 -15.55 -0.96 -2.38
N ILE A 45 -14.25 -0.77 -2.09
CA ILE A 45 -13.31 -0.20 -3.08
C ILE A 45 -13.09 -1.18 -4.23
N THR A 46 -12.91 -2.47 -3.93
CA THR A 46 -12.65 -3.51 -4.94
C THR A 46 -13.80 -3.66 -5.94
N ALA A 47 -15.04 -3.44 -5.49
CA ALA A 47 -16.22 -3.50 -6.36
C ALA A 47 -16.21 -2.42 -7.47
N SER A 48 -15.45 -1.33 -7.30
CA SER A 48 -15.31 -0.27 -8.30
C SER A 48 -14.16 -0.52 -9.29
N ALA A 49 -13.35 -1.55 -9.07
CA ALA A 49 -12.20 -1.88 -9.91
C ALA A 49 -12.67 -2.60 -11.20
N THR A 50 -12.31 -2.06 -12.36
CA THR A 50 -12.69 -2.59 -13.68
C THR A 50 -11.58 -3.38 -14.35
N ASP A 51 -10.33 -3.16 -13.99
CA ASP A 51 -9.18 -3.90 -14.49
C ASP A 51 -8.79 -5.00 -13.50
N ASP A 52 -9.02 -6.25 -13.91
CA ASP A 52 -8.74 -7.43 -13.09
C ASP A 52 -7.24 -7.64 -12.85
N VAL A 53 -6.39 -7.25 -13.79
CA VAL A 53 -4.93 -7.37 -13.67
C VAL A 53 -4.42 -6.44 -12.59
N GLU A 54 -4.80 -5.17 -12.65
CA GLU A 54 -4.39 -4.18 -11.66
C GLU A 54 -5.00 -4.47 -10.29
N ARG A 55 -6.27 -4.90 -10.23
CA ARG A 55 -6.89 -5.31 -8.98
C ARG A 55 -6.14 -6.46 -8.31
N ASN A 56 -5.82 -7.50 -9.08
CA ASN A 56 -5.07 -8.65 -8.57
C ASN A 56 -3.65 -8.27 -8.15
N ALA A 57 -2.99 -7.38 -8.88
CA ALA A 57 -1.66 -6.88 -8.50
C ALA A 57 -1.70 -6.11 -7.18
N ALA A 58 -2.68 -5.23 -6.99
CA ALA A 58 -2.85 -4.49 -5.74
C ALA A 58 -3.14 -5.42 -4.55
N LEU A 59 -4.00 -6.42 -4.72
CA LEU A 59 -4.28 -7.43 -3.69
C LEU A 59 -3.04 -8.30 -3.39
N THR A 60 -2.30 -8.69 -4.41
CA THR A 60 -1.06 -9.47 -4.27
C THR A 60 -0.01 -8.68 -3.49
N ALA A 61 0.20 -7.40 -3.83
CA ALA A 61 1.09 -6.53 -3.09
C ALA A 61 0.67 -6.39 -1.62
N GLY A 62 -0.63 -6.18 -1.38
CA GLY A 62 -1.19 -6.13 -0.02
C GLY A 62 -0.91 -7.40 0.79
N ALA A 63 -1.12 -8.57 0.19
CA ALA A 63 -0.90 -9.85 0.84
C ALA A 63 0.57 -10.10 1.19
N ILE A 64 1.48 -9.84 0.24
CA ILE A 64 2.93 -9.98 0.50
C ILE A 64 3.41 -8.97 1.53
N MET A 65 2.93 -7.73 1.47
CA MET A 65 3.33 -6.72 2.46
C MET A 65 2.73 -7.01 3.84
N ALA A 66 1.59 -7.67 3.94
CA ALA A 66 1.07 -8.14 5.24
C ALA A 66 2.05 -9.08 5.95
N GLN A 67 2.74 -9.95 5.20
CA GLN A 67 3.84 -10.77 5.71
C GLN A 67 5.09 -9.93 6.02
N ASN A 68 5.55 -9.14 5.06
CA ASN A 68 6.81 -8.42 5.15
C ASN A 68 6.77 -7.30 6.21
N ASN A 69 5.62 -6.66 6.39
CA ASN A 69 5.40 -5.63 7.40
C ASN A 69 5.46 -6.18 8.85
N VAL A 70 5.45 -7.49 9.02
CA VAL A 70 5.68 -8.15 10.31
C VAL A 70 7.11 -8.68 10.40
N TRP A 71 7.60 -9.33 9.34
CA TRP A 71 8.91 -9.96 9.33
C TRP A 71 10.06 -8.94 9.52
N TYR A 72 10.10 -7.91 8.69
CA TYR A 72 11.20 -6.93 8.76
C TYR A 72 11.20 -6.09 10.05
N PRO A 73 10.07 -5.61 10.57
CA PRO A 73 10.05 -5.00 11.90
C PRO A 73 10.49 -5.94 13.02
N TYR A 74 10.13 -7.23 12.95
CA TYR A 74 10.62 -8.22 13.91
C TYR A 74 12.15 -8.32 13.91
N ILE A 75 12.77 -8.40 12.74
CA ILE A 75 14.25 -8.43 12.62
C ILE A 75 14.87 -7.15 13.19
N GLU A 76 14.30 -5.99 12.90
CA GLU A 76 14.76 -4.70 13.43
C GLU A 76 14.62 -4.64 14.95
N MET A 77 13.47 -5.05 15.50
CA MET A 77 13.21 -5.02 16.94
C MET A 77 14.05 -6.01 17.72
N ALA A 78 14.37 -7.16 17.15
CA ALA A 78 15.23 -8.17 17.78
C ALA A 78 16.66 -7.71 17.91
N ASP A 79 17.12 -6.86 16.98
CA ASP A 79 18.47 -6.26 16.96
C ASP A 79 19.61 -7.29 17.13
N ASP A 80 19.46 -8.46 16.49
CA ASP A 80 20.42 -9.55 16.52
C ASP A 80 21.04 -9.74 15.13
N GLN A 81 22.35 -9.48 15.01
CA GLN A 81 23.08 -9.62 13.75
C GLN A 81 23.10 -11.06 13.24
N ASN A 82 23.08 -12.05 14.10
CA ASN A 82 23.02 -13.46 13.70
C ASN A 82 21.65 -13.76 13.05
N LEU A 83 20.57 -13.26 13.63
CA LEU A 83 19.21 -13.40 13.07
C LEU A 83 19.09 -12.66 11.72
N SER A 84 19.55 -11.42 11.64
CA SER A 84 19.47 -10.62 10.41
C SER A 84 20.33 -11.17 9.27
N GLY A 85 21.34 -11.96 9.58
CA GLY A 85 22.19 -12.65 8.61
C GLY A 85 21.58 -13.94 8.04
N LEU A 86 20.50 -14.45 8.62
CA LEU A 86 19.84 -15.66 8.15
C LEU A 86 18.89 -15.33 6.99
N PRO A 87 18.78 -16.23 5.96
CA PRO A 87 17.72 -16.10 4.96
C PRO A 87 16.35 -16.18 5.62
N ALA A 88 15.42 -15.34 5.17
CA ALA A 88 14.04 -15.33 5.70
C ALA A 88 13.31 -16.67 5.50
N GLN A 89 13.63 -17.41 4.42
CA GLN A 89 12.95 -18.64 4.01
C GLN A 89 11.43 -18.48 3.86
N LEU A 90 10.99 -17.28 3.47
CA LEU A 90 9.60 -16.93 3.15
C LEU A 90 9.50 -16.70 1.64
N ARG A 91 8.43 -17.20 1.02
CA ARG A 91 8.18 -16.93 -0.39
C ARG A 91 7.76 -15.47 -0.57
N MET A 92 8.49 -14.77 -1.43
CA MET A 92 8.23 -13.37 -1.79
C MET A 92 8.25 -13.19 -3.32
N ASN A 93 7.93 -14.25 -4.08
CA ASN A 93 8.10 -14.28 -5.54
C ASN A 93 6.90 -13.67 -6.29
N SER A 94 5.87 -13.22 -5.60
CA SER A 94 4.65 -12.69 -6.23
C SER A 94 4.92 -11.47 -7.11
N ILE A 95 5.99 -10.71 -6.83
CA ILE A 95 6.43 -9.59 -7.67
C ILE A 95 6.71 -10.05 -9.11
N ALA A 96 7.28 -11.24 -9.29
CA ALA A 96 7.59 -11.81 -10.60
C ALA A 96 6.38 -12.49 -11.26
N SER A 97 5.33 -12.79 -10.50
CA SER A 97 4.21 -13.63 -10.94
C SER A 97 2.82 -12.98 -10.80
N HIS A 98 2.74 -11.67 -10.53
CA HIS A 98 1.46 -10.97 -10.34
C HIS A 98 0.61 -10.82 -11.61
N GLY A 99 1.12 -11.22 -12.77
CA GLY A 99 0.31 -11.41 -13.98
C GLY A 99 0.14 -10.19 -14.88
N GLY A 100 1.02 -9.18 -14.86
CA GLY A 100 1.06 -8.22 -15.95
C GLY A 100 1.00 -6.73 -15.63
N THR A 101 0.94 -6.31 -14.36
CA THR A 101 1.19 -4.90 -14.06
C THR A 101 2.68 -4.55 -14.21
N THR A 102 3.01 -3.27 -14.27
CA THR A 102 4.41 -2.83 -14.34
C THR A 102 5.09 -2.97 -12.97
N LYS A 103 6.42 -3.08 -12.98
CA LYS A 103 7.22 -3.06 -11.74
C LYS A 103 6.91 -1.81 -10.91
N ALA A 104 6.88 -0.64 -11.54
CA ALA A 104 6.62 0.63 -10.85
C ALA A 104 5.25 0.64 -10.15
N LYS A 105 4.19 0.17 -10.81
CA LYS A 105 2.86 0.08 -10.19
C LYS A 105 2.83 -0.90 -9.02
N PHE A 106 3.44 -2.08 -9.17
CA PHE A 106 3.52 -3.05 -8.08
C PHE A 106 4.28 -2.51 -6.87
N GLU A 107 5.39 -1.82 -7.10
CA GLU A 107 6.16 -1.14 -6.04
C GLU A 107 5.34 -0.04 -5.35
N ALA A 108 4.52 0.70 -6.11
CA ALA A 108 3.63 1.72 -5.55
C ALA A 108 2.53 1.10 -4.65
N TYR A 109 1.92 -0.02 -5.06
CA TYR A 109 0.97 -0.76 -4.23
C TYR A 109 1.64 -1.30 -2.96
N SER A 110 2.87 -1.80 -3.09
CA SER A 110 3.66 -2.27 -1.95
C SER A 110 4.01 -1.14 -0.99
N LEU A 111 4.35 0.05 -1.50
CA LEU A 111 4.58 1.23 -0.67
C LEU A 111 3.33 1.64 0.10
N ALA A 112 2.17 1.73 -0.56
CA ALA A 112 0.91 2.09 0.09
C ALA A 112 0.58 1.14 1.26
N SER A 113 0.74 -0.17 1.05
CA SER A 113 0.55 -1.18 2.09
C SER A 113 1.56 -1.06 3.23
N SER A 114 2.82 -0.79 2.91
CA SER A 114 3.91 -0.69 3.90
C SER A 114 3.81 0.56 4.76
N ILE A 115 3.25 1.66 4.24
CA ILE A 115 2.95 2.86 5.03
C ILE A 115 1.93 2.52 6.13
N ILE A 116 0.88 1.79 5.79
CA ILE A 116 -0.12 1.32 6.78
C ILE A 116 0.53 0.40 7.82
N GLY A 117 1.37 -0.51 7.38
CA GLY A 117 2.10 -1.46 8.24
C GLY A 117 3.21 -0.83 9.07
N LYS A 118 3.60 0.42 8.78
CA LYS A 118 4.68 1.16 9.48
C LYS A 118 6.01 0.40 9.51
N CYS A 119 6.30 -0.36 8.46
CA CYS A 119 7.55 -1.09 8.30
C CYS A 119 8.63 -0.14 7.76
N HIS A 120 9.58 0.26 8.60
CA HIS A 120 10.65 1.20 8.22
C HIS A 120 11.46 0.70 7.02
N PHE A 121 11.92 -0.54 7.08
CA PHE A 121 12.68 -1.16 5.98
C PHE A 121 11.86 -1.21 4.68
N CYS A 122 10.61 -1.66 4.76
CA CYS A 122 9.77 -1.83 3.57
C CYS A 122 9.44 -0.47 2.92
N VAL A 123 9.06 0.53 3.71
CA VAL A 123 8.77 1.88 3.21
C VAL A 123 10.00 2.46 2.51
N LYS A 124 11.17 2.38 3.15
CA LYS A 124 12.41 2.90 2.57
C LYS A 124 12.74 2.20 1.25
N ALA A 125 12.67 0.87 1.20
CA ALA A 125 13.01 0.10 0.01
C ALA A 125 12.10 0.43 -1.17
N HIS A 126 10.78 0.43 -0.98
CA HIS A 126 9.82 0.75 -2.05
C HIS A 126 9.89 2.22 -2.47
N TYR A 127 10.09 3.13 -1.53
CA TYR A 127 10.26 4.56 -1.80
C TYR A 127 11.48 4.82 -2.70
N GLU A 128 12.63 4.25 -2.37
CA GLU A 128 13.86 4.39 -3.15
C GLU A 128 13.71 3.76 -4.55
N THR A 129 13.09 2.59 -4.65
CA THR A 129 12.83 1.94 -5.94
C THR A 129 11.92 2.81 -6.82
N LEU A 130 10.87 3.39 -6.27
CA LEU A 130 9.97 4.28 -7.03
C LEU A 130 10.66 5.56 -7.51
N LYS A 131 11.56 6.12 -6.73
CA LYS A 131 12.40 7.25 -7.20
C LYS A 131 13.24 6.83 -8.41
N GLN A 132 13.84 5.65 -8.38
CA GLN A 132 14.61 5.11 -9.51
C GLN A 132 13.72 4.84 -10.73
N GLU A 133 12.46 4.45 -10.53
CA GLU A 133 11.46 4.26 -11.58
C GLU A 133 10.86 5.59 -12.10
N GLY A 134 11.31 6.73 -11.61
CA GLY A 134 10.94 8.04 -12.12
C GLY A 134 9.77 8.72 -11.40
N TYR A 135 9.31 8.21 -10.26
CA TYR A 135 8.29 8.90 -9.46
C TYR A 135 8.87 10.18 -8.85
N SER A 136 8.13 11.28 -8.98
CA SER A 136 8.45 12.54 -8.33
C SER A 136 8.22 12.48 -6.82
N THR A 137 8.84 13.38 -6.08
CA THR A 137 8.59 13.53 -4.64
C THR A 137 7.11 13.84 -4.35
N GLU A 138 6.46 14.62 -5.22
CA GLU A 138 5.03 14.94 -5.12
C GLU A 138 4.16 13.70 -5.31
N GLN A 139 4.48 12.83 -6.27
CA GLN A 139 3.79 11.56 -6.45
C GLN A 139 3.97 10.64 -5.25
N LEU A 140 5.17 10.55 -4.70
CA LEU A 140 5.44 9.76 -3.49
C LEU A 140 4.71 10.31 -2.26
N ARG A 141 4.64 11.64 -2.11
CA ARG A 141 3.79 12.29 -1.10
C ARG A 141 2.33 11.88 -1.28
N ASP A 142 1.82 11.88 -2.49
CA ASP A 142 0.42 11.59 -2.76
C ASP A 142 0.07 10.13 -2.52
N ILE A 143 0.99 9.18 -2.75
CA ILE A 143 0.83 7.79 -2.30
C ILE A 143 0.64 7.74 -0.77
N GLY A 144 1.45 8.48 -0.02
CA GLY A 144 1.32 8.59 1.44
C GLY A 144 -0.01 9.19 1.88
N ARG A 145 -0.50 10.23 1.17
CA ARG A 145 -1.81 10.85 1.44
C ARG A 145 -2.96 9.88 1.20
N ILE A 146 -2.90 9.09 0.12
CA ILE A 146 -3.89 8.04 -0.18
C ILE A 146 -3.90 7.03 0.98
N ALA A 147 -2.76 6.47 1.35
CA ALA A 147 -2.66 5.51 2.44
C ALA A 147 -3.21 6.05 3.77
N ALA A 148 -2.84 7.28 4.14
CA ALA A 148 -3.31 7.93 5.37
C ALA A 148 -4.83 8.13 5.37
N THR A 149 -5.40 8.57 4.25
CA THR A 149 -6.84 8.81 4.12
C THR A 149 -7.64 7.51 4.17
N ILE A 150 -7.16 6.46 3.47
CA ILE A 150 -7.78 5.13 3.50
C ILE A 150 -7.71 4.51 4.90
N ASN A 151 -6.61 4.69 5.62
CA ASN A 151 -6.53 4.23 7.01
C ASN A 151 -7.54 4.95 7.93
N ALA A 152 -7.69 6.27 7.79
CA ALA A 152 -8.68 7.04 8.54
C ALA A 152 -10.12 6.58 8.22
N LEU A 153 -10.41 6.38 6.93
CA LEU A 153 -11.72 5.88 6.48
C LEU A 153 -12.02 4.48 7.06
N SER A 154 -11.02 3.60 7.10
CA SER A 154 -11.14 2.29 7.73
C SER A 154 -11.58 2.38 9.19
N LYS A 155 -11.01 3.31 9.96
CA LYS A 155 -11.38 3.51 11.37
C LYS A 155 -12.80 4.06 11.52
N ILE A 156 -13.19 5.02 10.68
CA ILE A 156 -14.54 5.57 10.66
C ILE A 156 -15.59 4.50 10.38
N LEU A 157 -15.31 3.60 9.42
CA LEU A 157 -16.23 2.52 9.06
C LEU A 157 -16.28 1.39 10.09
N SER A 158 -15.37 1.36 11.04
CA SER A 158 -15.33 0.40 12.15
C SER A 158 -15.93 0.97 13.44
N ALA A 159 -16.19 2.26 13.49
CA ALA A 159 -16.81 2.93 14.64
C ALA A 159 -18.35 2.84 14.56
#